data_e3c78018b648639625a0823e37d78e0d
#
_entry.id   e3c78018b648639625a0823e37d78e0d
#
_cell.length_a   1.000
_cell.length_b   1.000
_cell.length_c   1.000
_cell.angle_alpha   90.00
_cell.angle_beta   90.00
_cell.angle_gamma   90.00
#
_symmetry.space_group_name_H-M   'P 1'
#
loop_
_entity.id
_entity.type
_entity.pdbx_description
1 polymer ?
#
loop_
_entity_poly.entity_id
_entity_poly.type
_entity_poly.pdbx_seq_one_letter_code
_entity_poly.pdbx_strand_id
1 'polypeptide(L)'
;EYDNRLQFAKKENRRSAELSRSLGASVISSFRKYGLPTHRGRTVRGYFYRRGKKSLPAVLRYSKVPTSILVEVANLKNLKDRRSLLKSRTRQKMAEALVHSIGQHYQQNEALIARR
;
A
#
# COMPACT_ATOMS: atom_id res chain seq x y z
N GLU A 1 10.28 20.52 25.29
CA GLU A 1 10.88 20.16 23.98
C GLU A 1 10.68 18.67 23.63
N TYR A 2 10.93 17.75 24.54
CA TYR A 2 10.76 16.32 24.32
C TYR A 2 9.30 15.95 24.03
N ASP A 3 8.36 16.48 24.77
CA ASP A 3 6.92 16.23 24.62
C ASP A 3 6.38 16.75 23.28
N ASN A 4 6.84 17.92 22.84
CA ASN A 4 6.46 18.50 21.55
C ASN A 4 6.97 17.65 20.37
N ARG A 5 8.19 17.12 20.45
CA ARG A 5 8.76 16.22 19.44
C ARG A 5 8.00 14.90 19.36
N LEU A 6 7.62 14.33 20.52
CA LEU A 6 6.84 13.10 20.56
C LEU A 6 5.44 13.28 19.99
N GLN A 7 4.77 14.39 20.29
CA GLN A 7 3.46 14.70 19.74
C GLN A 7 3.51 14.93 18.23
N PHE A 8 4.54 15.62 17.74
CA PHE A 8 4.78 15.82 16.31
C PHE A 8 5.00 14.48 15.59
N ALA A 9 5.86 13.62 16.12
CA ALA A 9 6.13 12.30 15.57
C ALA A 9 4.86 11.43 15.52
N LYS A 10 4.01 11.46 16.55
CA LYS A 10 2.73 10.75 16.58
C LYS A 10 1.75 11.26 15.53
N LYS A 11 1.70 12.57 15.29
CA LYS A 11 0.86 13.20 14.28
C LYS A 11 1.31 12.81 12.87
N GLU A 12 2.61 12.88 12.60
CA GLU A 12 3.21 12.48 11.33
C GLU A 12 3.00 10.99 11.03
N ASN A 13 3.14 10.13 12.03
CA ASN A 13 2.90 8.69 11.89
C ASN A 13 1.43 8.38 11.56
N ARG A 14 0.48 9.07 12.19
CA ARG A 14 -0.95 8.92 11.86
C ARG A 14 -1.24 9.36 10.44
N ARG A 15 -0.74 10.52 10.04
CA ARG A 15 -0.90 11.04 8.68
C ARG A 15 -0.31 10.10 7.62
N SER A 16 0.89 9.59 7.86
CA SER A 16 1.53 8.60 6.99
C SER A 16 0.71 7.31 6.89
N ALA A 17 0.15 6.82 7.99
CA ALA A 17 -0.72 5.65 8.00
C ALA A 17 -2.02 5.87 7.22
N GLU A 18 -2.64 7.04 7.33
CA GLU A 18 -3.84 7.42 6.58
C GLU A 18 -3.57 7.51 5.08
N LEU A 19 -2.49 8.20 4.67
CA LEU A 19 -2.07 8.31 3.27
C LEU A 19 -1.74 6.93 2.68
N SER A 20 -1.02 6.10 3.41
CA SER A 20 -0.66 4.75 2.98
C SER A 20 -1.89 3.86 2.83
N ARG A 21 -2.85 3.94 3.73
CA ARG A 21 -4.12 3.22 3.64
C ARG A 21 -4.95 3.68 2.44
N SER A 22 -4.99 4.98 2.19
CA SER A 22 -5.67 5.57 1.03
C SER A 22 -5.07 5.07 -0.29
N LEU A 23 -3.75 5.05 -0.40
CA LEU A 23 -3.08 4.50 -1.58
C LEU A 23 -3.37 3.00 -1.74
N GLY A 24 -3.31 2.23 -0.66
CA GLY A 24 -3.64 0.80 -0.67
C GLY A 24 -5.06 0.53 -1.17
N ALA A 25 -6.05 1.31 -0.70
CA ALA A 25 -7.43 1.21 -1.17
C ALA A 25 -7.57 1.58 -2.65
N SER A 26 -6.86 2.61 -3.12
CA SER A 26 -6.82 3.01 -4.53
C SER A 26 -6.22 1.91 -5.41
N VAL A 27 -5.15 1.25 -4.99
CA VAL A 27 -4.55 0.11 -5.69
C VAL A 27 -5.56 -1.04 -5.85
N ILE A 28 -6.25 -1.42 -4.78
CA ILE A 28 -7.26 -2.48 -4.84
C ILE A 28 -8.41 -2.12 -5.78
N SER A 29 -8.90 -0.87 -5.72
CA SER A 29 -9.93 -0.38 -6.63
C SER A 29 -9.48 -0.44 -8.10
N SER A 30 -8.27 0.00 -8.39
CA SER A 30 -7.71 -0.05 -9.74
C SER A 30 -7.51 -1.48 -10.24
N PHE A 31 -7.02 -2.40 -9.40
CA PHE A 31 -6.90 -3.81 -9.79
C PHE A 31 -8.25 -4.40 -10.20
N ARG A 32 -9.32 -4.13 -9.45
CA ARG A 32 -10.68 -4.55 -9.79
C ARG A 32 -11.16 -3.94 -11.11
N LYS A 33 -10.91 -2.64 -11.31
CA LYS A 33 -11.26 -1.92 -12.55
C LYS A 33 -10.57 -2.53 -13.77
N TYR A 34 -9.32 -2.97 -13.64
CA TYR A 34 -8.55 -3.63 -14.70
C TYR A 34 -8.87 -5.13 -14.85
N GLY A 35 -9.85 -5.64 -14.11
CA GLY A 35 -10.24 -7.06 -14.15
C GLY A 35 -9.21 -8.02 -13.55
N LEU A 36 -8.34 -7.51 -12.65
CA LEU A 36 -7.38 -8.32 -11.92
C LEU A 36 -8.01 -8.90 -10.64
N PRO A 37 -7.72 -10.15 -10.29
CA PRO A 37 -8.23 -10.73 -9.06
C PRO A 37 -7.62 -10.02 -7.84
N THR A 38 -8.46 -9.84 -6.81
CA THR A 38 -8.04 -9.33 -5.50
C THR A 38 -8.40 -10.34 -4.41
N HIS A 39 -7.69 -10.30 -3.29
CA HIS A 39 -7.98 -11.16 -2.16
C HIS A 39 -9.43 -10.95 -1.67
N ARG A 40 -10.15 -12.05 -1.37
CA ARG A 40 -11.56 -11.98 -0.94
C ARG A 40 -11.75 -11.46 0.49
N GLY A 41 -10.72 -11.55 1.32
CA GLY A 41 -10.76 -11.06 2.70
C GLY A 41 -10.28 -9.62 2.83
N ARG A 42 -9.64 -9.32 3.93
CA ARG A 42 -9.09 -8.00 4.22
C ARG A 42 -7.91 -7.69 3.30
N THR A 43 -8.16 -6.89 2.27
CA THR A 43 -7.18 -6.57 1.20
C THR A 43 -6.15 -5.54 1.62
N VAL A 44 -6.52 -4.57 2.46
CA VAL A 44 -5.62 -3.54 3.00
C VAL A 44 -5.43 -3.77 4.49
N ARG A 45 -4.18 -3.94 4.91
CA ARG A 45 -3.83 -4.21 6.31
C ARG A 45 -2.84 -3.16 6.80
N GLY A 46 -3.07 -2.63 8.01
CA GLY A 46 -2.14 -1.72 8.67
C GLY A 46 -1.06 -2.43 9.46
N TYR A 47 -1.22 -3.72 9.74
CA TYR A 47 -0.28 -4.55 10.50
C TYR A 47 -0.59 -6.04 10.30
N PHE A 48 0.34 -6.88 10.71
CA PHE A 48 0.13 -8.32 10.90
C PHE A 48 0.58 -8.74 12.31
N TYR A 49 0.17 -9.93 12.73
CA TYR A 49 0.62 -10.49 13.99
C TYR A 49 1.85 -11.37 13.81
N ARG A 50 2.89 -11.12 14.59
CA ARG A 50 4.07 -11.97 14.69
C ARG A 50 4.31 -12.30 16.15
N ARG A 51 4.26 -13.58 16.51
CA ARG A 51 4.40 -14.05 17.89
C ARG A 51 3.46 -13.31 18.85
N GLY A 52 2.19 -13.14 18.49
CA GLY A 52 1.19 -12.45 19.30
C GLY A 52 1.29 -10.92 19.35
N LYS A 53 2.29 -10.32 18.70
CA LYS A 53 2.49 -8.85 18.67
C LYS A 53 2.15 -8.26 17.31
N LYS A 54 1.53 -7.09 17.29
CA LYS A 54 1.33 -6.31 16.07
C LYS A 54 2.67 -5.89 15.49
N SER A 55 2.87 -6.15 14.20
CA SER A 55 4.12 -5.89 13.48
C SER A 55 3.84 -5.30 12.11
N LEU A 56 4.79 -4.51 11.61
CA LEU A 56 4.84 -4.06 10.22
C LEU A 56 5.83 -4.92 9.42
N PRO A 57 5.63 -5.09 8.12
CA PRO A 57 6.68 -5.61 7.24
C PRO A 57 7.98 -4.85 7.43
N ALA A 58 9.12 -5.57 7.43
CA ALA A 58 10.43 -4.97 7.71
C ALA A 58 10.74 -3.78 6.79
N VAL A 59 10.36 -3.89 5.50
CA VAL A 59 10.56 -2.85 4.48
C VAL A 59 9.80 -1.55 4.77
N LEU A 60 8.73 -1.60 5.56
CA LEU A 60 7.91 -0.44 5.91
C LEU A 60 8.23 0.14 7.29
N ARG A 61 8.88 -0.64 8.15
CA ARG A 61 9.04 -0.33 9.59
C ARG A 61 9.76 0.99 9.86
N TYR A 62 10.73 1.32 9.04
CA TYR A 62 11.57 2.51 9.18
C TYR A 62 11.42 3.49 8.02
N SER A 63 10.34 3.36 7.24
CA SER A 63 10.08 4.30 6.14
C SER A 63 9.81 5.70 6.69
N LYS A 64 10.50 6.69 6.14
CA LYS A 64 10.35 8.11 6.46
C LYS A 64 9.56 8.88 5.40
N VAL A 65 9.13 8.21 4.32
CA VAL A 65 8.31 8.86 3.29
C VAL A 65 6.85 8.94 3.75
N PRO A 66 6.11 9.97 3.31
CA PRO A 66 4.73 10.21 3.74
C PRO A 66 3.78 9.05 3.43
N THR A 67 3.99 8.36 2.31
CA THR A 67 3.15 7.23 1.87
C THR A 67 4.03 6.03 1.55
N SER A 68 3.77 4.91 2.21
CA SER A 68 4.50 3.65 1.99
C SER A 68 3.56 2.47 2.05
N ILE A 69 3.56 1.64 1.02
CA ILE A 69 2.81 0.39 0.98
C ILE A 69 3.67 -0.76 0.46
N LEU A 70 3.34 -1.97 0.87
CA LEU A 70 3.82 -3.21 0.28
C LEU A 70 2.67 -3.85 -0.49
N VAL A 71 2.86 -4.07 -1.77
CA VAL A 71 1.85 -4.69 -2.64
C VAL A 71 2.24 -6.13 -2.92
N GLU A 72 1.40 -7.07 -2.50
CA GLU A 72 1.52 -8.49 -2.81
C GLU A 72 0.60 -8.82 -4.00
N VAL A 73 1.17 -8.92 -5.18
CA VAL A 73 0.40 -9.07 -6.44
C VAL A 73 -0.07 -10.49 -6.70
N ALA A 74 0.55 -11.49 -6.10
CA ALA A 74 0.22 -12.90 -6.30
C ALA A 74 0.85 -13.80 -5.23
N ASN A 75 0.30 -15.01 -5.08
CA ASN A 75 0.88 -16.06 -4.26
C ASN A 75 1.57 -17.10 -5.14
N LEU A 76 2.89 -17.18 -5.10
CA LEU A 76 3.68 -18.10 -5.92
C LEU A 76 3.44 -19.59 -5.60
N LYS A 77 2.90 -19.90 -4.42
CA LYS A 77 2.46 -21.26 -4.08
C LYS A 77 1.14 -21.63 -4.77
N ASN A 78 0.37 -20.67 -5.23
CA ASN A 78 -0.87 -20.89 -5.97
C ASN A 78 -0.56 -21.04 -7.46
N LEU A 79 -0.91 -22.21 -8.04
CA LEU A 79 -0.63 -22.51 -9.44
C LEU A 79 -1.34 -21.56 -10.42
N LYS A 80 -2.57 -21.14 -10.09
CA LYS A 80 -3.34 -20.20 -10.91
C LYS A 80 -2.69 -18.82 -10.94
N ASP A 81 -2.22 -18.34 -9.79
CA ASP A 81 -1.49 -17.08 -9.67
C ASP A 81 -0.18 -17.10 -10.46
N ARG A 82 0.60 -18.18 -10.32
CA ARG A 82 1.85 -18.35 -11.09
C ARG A 82 1.59 -18.31 -12.60
N ARG A 83 0.62 -19.07 -13.09
CA ARG A 83 0.26 -19.08 -14.53
C ARG A 83 -0.20 -17.71 -15.01
N SER A 84 -0.93 -16.99 -14.18
CA SER A 84 -1.37 -15.62 -14.49
C SER A 84 -0.19 -14.66 -14.62
N LEU A 85 0.79 -14.71 -13.70
CA LEU A 85 2.00 -13.88 -13.74
C LEU A 85 2.89 -14.14 -14.95
N LEU A 86 2.90 -15.34 -15.50
CA LEU A 86 3.66 -15.69 -16.71
C LEU A 86 3.13 -14.95 -17.96
N LYS A 87 1.88 -14.53 -17.96
CA LYS A 87 1.27 -13.82 -19.08
C LYS A 87 1.71 -12.35 -19.08
N SER A 88 2.36 -11.89 -20.15
CA SER A 88 2.78 -10.49 -20.30
C SER A 88 1.61 -9.51 -20.19
N ARG A 89 0.45 -9.85 -20.76
CA ARG A 89 -0.78 -9.05 -20.65
C ARG A 89 -1.23 -8.84 -19.20
N THR A 90 -1.12 -9.86 -18.34
CA THR A 90 -1.45 -9.74 -16.91
C THR A 90 -0.51 -8.78 -16.21
N ARG A 91 0.80 -8.93 -16.43
CA ARG A 91 1.81 -8.02 -15.86
C ARG A 91 1.62 -6.58 -16.33
N GLN A 92 1.30 -6.39 -17.62
CA GLN A 92 0.99 -5.08 -18.17
C GLN A 92 -0.21 -4.41 -17.48
N LYS A 93 -1.30 -5.14 -17.29
CA LYS A 93 -2.47 -4.65 -16.55
C LYS A 93 -2.14 -4.29 -15.10
N MET A 94 -1.33 -5.10 -14.43
CA MET A 94 -0.87 -4.79 -13.07
C MET A 94 -0.07 -3.48 -13.02
N ALA A 95 0.86 -3.30 -13.96
CA ALA A 95 1.64 -2.07 -14.07
C ALA A 95 0.76 -0.85 -14.33
N GLU A 96 -0.18 -0.93 -15.25
CA GLU A 96 -1.13 0.14 -15.56
C GLU A 96 -2.01 0.48 -14.36
N ALA A 97 -2.53 -0.52 -13.65
CA ALA A 97 -3.33 -0.31 -12.44
C ALA A 97 -2.53 0.38 -11.33
N LEU A 98 -1.26 0.01 -11.14
CA LEU A 98 -0.37 0.66 -10.18
C LEU A 98 -0.06 2.10 -10.55
N VAL A 99 0.30 2.36 -11.81
CA VAL A 99 0.58 3.72 -12.31
C VAL A 99 -0.64 4.62 -12.15
N HIS A 100 -1.82 4.12 -12.52
CA HIS A 100 -3.08 4.86 -12.34
C HIS A 100 -3.35 5.19 -10.86
N SER A 101 -3.18 4.23 -9.97
CA SER A 101 -3.41 4.41 -8.53
C SER A 101 -2.45 5.42 -7.92
N ILE A 102 -1.16 5.33 -8.26
CA ILE A 102 -0.12 6.23 -7.75
C ILE A 102 -0.37 7.64 -8.26
N GLY A 103 -0.62 7.81 -9.56
CA GLY A 103 -0.90 9.12 -10.15
C GLY A 103 -2.11 9.79 -9.52
N GLN A 104 -3.21 9.07 -9.38
CA GLN A 104 -4.43 9.57 -8.75
C GLN A 104 -4.22 9.92 -7.27
N HIS A 105 -3.49 9.09 -6.53
CA HIS A 105 -3.18 9.34 -5.12
C HIS A 105 -2.40 10.65 -4.93
N TYR A 106 -1.37 10.88 -5.74
CA TYR A 106 -0.58 12.11 -5.66
C TYR A 106 -1.36 13.34 -6.08
N GLN A 107 -2.18 13.28 -7.11
CA GLN A 107 -3.07 14.38 -7.51
C GLN A 107 -4.05 14.77 -6.41
N GLN A 108 -4.66 13.79 -5.76
CA GLN A 108 -5.64 14.02 -4.69
C GLN A 108 -5.02 14.50 -3.37
N ASN A 109 -3.75 14.21 -3.12
CA ASN A 109 -3.08 14.45 -1.84
C ASN A 109 -1.86 15.39 -1.95
N GLU A 110 -1.68 16.06 -3.09
CA GLU A 110 -0.52 16.93 -3.35
C GLU A 110 -0.29 17.94 -2.22
N ALA A 111 -1.33 18.65 -1.80
CA ALA A 111 -1.26 19.63 -0.72
C ALA A 111 -0.89 19.02 0.65
N LEU A 112 -1.26 17.77 0.90
CA LEU A 112 -0.95 17.05 2.14
C LEU A 112 0.47 16.48 2.12
N ILE A 113 0.94 16.05 0.96
CA ILE A 113 2.27 15.45 0.77
C ILE A 113 3.35 16.54 0.76
N ALA A 114 3.07 17.70 0.16
CA ALA A 114 4.00 18.83 0.08
C ALA A 114 4.20 19.58 1.40
N ARG A 115 3.28 19.46 2.35
CA ARG A 115 3.39 20.06 3.69
C ARG A 115 4.31 19.24 4.59
N ARG A 116 5.58 19.46 4.47
CA ARG A 116 6.59 18.96 5.42
C ARG A 116 6.96 20.02 6.44
#